data_378842289f62ae791ef1ae96ef972c89
#
_entry.id   378842289f62ae791ef1ae96ef972c89
#
_cell.length_a   1.000
_cell.length_b   1.000
_cell.length_c   1.000
_cell.angle_alpha   90.00
_cell.angle_beta   90.00
_cell.angle_gamma   90.00
#
_symmetry.space_group_name_H-M   'P 1'
#
loop_
_entity.id
_entity.type
_entity.pdbx_description
1 polymer ?
#
loop_
_entity_poly.entity_id
_entity_poly.type
_entity_poly.pdbx_seq_one_letter_code
_entity_poly.pdbx_strand_id
1 'polypeptide(L)'
;MLRDYTPKIAKADLEHGAYYTGSCRNASVARWDGNKQCFVHWRSKFGDRFLEEIRHPEDDSVFDVFVVESKITHPVEEIPLDRI
;
A
#
# COMPACT_ATOMS: atom_id res chain seq x y z
N MET A 1 -4.18 -22.71 -1.74
CA MET A 1 -4.95 -21.69 -2.49
C MET A 1 -4.01 -20.58 -2.95
N LEU A 2 -4.08 -20.26 -4.20
CA LEU A 2 -3.25 -19.18 -4.75
C LEU A 2 -3.86 -17.83 -4.39
N ARG A 3 -3.02 -16.88 -3.97
CA ARG A 3 -3.44 -15.52 -3.71
C ARG A 3 -3.73 -14.81 -5.03
N ASP A 4 -4.85 -14.07 -5.07
CA ASP A 4 -5.18 -13.24 -6.21
C ASP A 4 -4.43 -11.91 -6.09
N TYR A 5 -3.57 -11.62 -7.04
CA TYR A 5 -2.78 -10.38 -7.06
C TYR A 5 -3.37 -9.32 -7.99
N THR A 6 -4.61 -9.52 -8.46
CA THR A 6 -5.25 -8.57 -9.37
C THR A 6 -5.79 -7.37 -8.58
N PRO A 7 -5.21 -6.16 -8.76
CA PRO A 7 -5.73 -4.98 -8.07
C PRO A 7 -7.08 -4.56 -8.65
N LYS A 8 -7.96 -4.05 -7.80
CA LYS A 8 -9.28 -3.57 -8.22
C LYS A 8 -9.25 -2.14 -8.75
N ILE A 9 -8.15 -1.43 -8.52
CA ILE A 9 -7.92 -0.08 -9.05
C ILE A 9 -6.64 -0.12 -9.86
N ALA A 10 -6.69 0.34 -11.11
CA ALA A 10 -5.53 0.36 -11.98
C ALA A 10 -4.47 1.33 -11.42
N LYS A 11 -3.19 1.01 -11.59
CA LYS A 11 -2.09 1.84 -11.10
C LYS A 11 -2.21 3.29 -11.58
N ALA A 12 -2.63 3.48 -12.83
CA ALA A 12 -2.79 4.80 -13.41
C ALA A 12 -3.92 5.62 -12.75
N ASP A 13 -4.84 4.97 -12.06
CA ASP A 13 -5.96 5.61 -11.39
C ASP A 13 -5.69 5.90 -9.90
N LEU A 14 -4.52 5.53 -9.41
CA LEU A 14 -4.12 5.81 -8.03
C LEU A 14 -3.73 7.27 -7.88
N GLU A 15 -4.16 7.89 -6.78
CA GLU A 15 -3.89 9.30 -6.52
C GLU A 15 -2.78 9.46 -5.49
N HIS A 16 -1.82 10.33 -5.80
CA HIS A 16 -0.72 10.63 -4.88
C HIS A 16 -1.24 11.12 -3.52
N GLY A 17 -0.78 10.49 -2.45
CA GLY A 17 -1.17 10.85 -1.09
C GLY A 17 -2.50 10.27 -0.62
N ALA A 18 -3.26 9.62 -1.48
CA ALA A 18 -4.53 9.01 -1.09
C ALA A 18 -4.30 7.69 -0.36
N TYR A 19 -5.24 7.36 0.52
CA TYR A 19 -5.22 6.12 1.29
C TYR A 19 -6.13 5.08 0.63
N TYR A 20 -5.69 3.83 0.65
CA TYR A 20 -6.42 2.73 0.04
C TYR A 20 -6.50 1.54 0.98
N THR A 21 -7.62 0.83 0.92
CA THR A 21 -7.72 -0.50 1.52
C THR A 21 -7.20 -1.52 0.53
N GLY A 22 -6.68 -2.61 1.04
CA GLY A 22 -6.16 -3.66 0.18
C GLY A 22 -5.71 -4.86 0.97
N SER A 23 -4.97 -5.70 0.31
CA SER A 23 -4.46 -6.95 0.87
C SER A 23 -2.95 -7.04 0.70
N CYS A 24 -2.27 -7.20 1.83
CA CYS A 24 -0.84 -7.44 1.89
C CYS A 24 -0.57 -8.32 3.11
N ARG A 25 0.62 -8.95 3.17
CA ARG A 25 0.96 -9.84 4.27
C ARG A 25 0.73 -9.23 5.66
N ASN A 26 1.09 -7.96 5.85
CA ASN A 26 1.04 -7.31 7.16
C ASN A 26 0.28 -5.98 7.15
N ALA A 27 -0.49 -5.70 6.12
CA ALA A 27 -1.15 -4.42 6.00
C ALA A 27 -2.51 -4.55 5.31
N SER A 28 -3.50 -3.81 5.80
CA SER A 28 -4.82 -3.70 5.17
C SER A 28 -5.09 -2.29 4.67
N VAL A 29 -4.25 -1.33 5.02
CA VAL A 29 -4.34 0.07 4.62
C VAL A 29 -2.95 0.56 4.23
N ALA A 30 -2.88 1.30 3.13
CA ALA A 30 -1.63 1.92 2.69
C ALA A 30 -1.90 3.24 2.00
N ARG A 31 -0.89 4.11 1.97
CA ARG A 31 -0.93 5.39 1.28
C ARG A 31 -0.15 5.28 -0.03
N TRP A 32 -0.72 5.77 -1.12
CA TRP A 32 -0.03 5.76 -2.41
C TRP A 32 0.95 6.92 -2.52
N ASP A 33 2.22 6.60 -2.80
CA ASP A 33 3.24 7.59 -3.15
C ASP A 33 3.42 7.57 -4.66
N GLY A 34 2.80 8.53 -5.34
CA GLY A 34 2.86 8.63 -6.79
C GLY A 34 4.23 9.03 -7.33
N ASN A 35 5.07 9.64 -6.50
CA ASN A 35 6.43 10.01 -6.89
C ASN A 35 7.35 8.80 -6.95
N LYS A 36 7.23 7.91 -5.98
CA LYS A 36 8.02 6.68 -5.90
C LYS A 36 7.33 5.49 -6.56
N GLN A 37 6.06 5.65 -6.94
CA GLN A 37 5.24 4.60 -7.53
C GLN A 37 5.16 3.35 -6.65
N CYS A 38 4.95 3.56 -5.36
CA CYS A 38 4.81 2.49 -4.38
C CYS A 38 3.77 2.86 -3.31
N PHE A 39 3.32 1.85 -2.57
CA PHE A 39 2.49 2.06 -1.39
C PHE A 39 3.37 2.14 -0.14
N VAL A 40 2.93 2.93 0.83
CA VAL A 40 3.62 3.12 2.10
C VAL A 40 2.67 2.71 3.21
N HIS A 41 3.15 1.93 4.16
CA HIS A 41 2.35 1.53 5.31
C HIS A 41 3.18 1.43 6.58
N TRP A 42 2.49 1.37 7.73
CA TRP A 42 3.13 1.12 9.00
C TRP A 42 3.40 -0.37 9.18
N ARG A 43 4.58 -0.69 9.67
CA ARG A 43 4.95 -2.04 10.03
C ARG A 43 5.59 -2.05 11.41
N SER A 44 5.37 -3.11 12.17
CA SER A 44 5.98 -3.27 13.49
C SER A 44 7.09 -4.32 13.45
N LYS A 45 8.19 -4.03 14.12
CA LYS A 45 9.28 -4.99 14.30
C LYS A 45 9.81 -4.81 15.72
N PHE A 46 9.76 -5.87 16.52
CA PHE A 46 10.20 -5.86 17.92
C PHE A 46 9.56 -4.73 18.75
N GLY A 47 8.29 -4.47 18.50
CA GLY A 47 7.57 -3.43 19.22
C GLY A 47 7.72 -2.02 18.64
N ASP A 48 8.68 -1.81 17.78
CA ASP A 48 8.86 -0.52 17.12
C ASP A 48 8.03 -0.42 15.85
N ARG A 49 7.64 0.80 15.54
CA ARG A 49 6.80 1.12 14.40
C ARG A 49 7.63 1.87 13.35
N PHE A 50 7.61 1.39 12.12
CA PHE A 50 8.37 2.02 11.05
C PHE A 50 7.59 1.99 9.74
N LEU A 51 8.01 2.83 8.80
CA LEU A 51 7.42 2.88 7.47
C LEU A 51 8.08 1.84 6.57
N GLU A 52 7.25 1.19 5.75
CA GLU A 52 7.73 0.24 4.76
C GLU A 52 7.08 0.53 3.41
N GLU A 53 7.88 0.49 2.35
CA GLU A 53 7.41 0.63 0.99
C GLU A 53 7.03 -0.73 0.43
N ILE A 54 5.87 -0.78 -0.25
CA ILE A 54 5.40 -2.01 -0.90
C ILE A 54 5.05 -1.67 -2.35
N ARG A 55 5.43 -2.55 -3.25
CA ARG A 55 5.19 -2.34 -4.67
C ARG A 55 3.75 -2.62 -5.06
N HIS A 56 3.33 -1.99 -6.14
CA HIS A 56 2.08 -2.30 -6.81
C HIS A 56 2.20 -3.67 -7.51
N PRO A 57 1.12 -4.49 -7.54
CA PRO A 57 1.18 -5.81 -8.17
C PRO A 57 1.61 -5.80 -9.65
N GLU A 58 1.36 -4.71 -10.35
CA GLU A 58 1.78 -4.59 -11.75
C GLU A 58 3.29 -4.47 -11.92
N ASP A 59 4.00 -4.04 -10.87
CA ASP A 59 5.45 -3.88 -10.90
C ASP A 59 6.19 -5.15 -10.50
N ASP A 60 5.50 -6.02 -9.76
CA ASP A 60 6.14 -7.19 -9.19
C ASP A 60 5.12 -8.32 -9.04
N SER A 61 5.49 -9.52 -9.49
CA SER A 61 4.66 -10.70 -9.39
C SER A 61 4.97 -11.55 -8.14
N VAL A 62 5.81 -11.04 -7.23
CA VAL A 62 6.23 -11.78 -6.04
C VAL A 62 5.42 -11.37 -4.81
N PHE A 63 5.80 -11.92 -3.66
CA PHE A 63 4.96 -11.97 -2.46
C PHE A 63 4.68 -10.64 -1.75
N ASP A 64 5.52 -9.66 -1.86
CA ASP A 64 5.37 -8.42 -1.10
C ASP A 64 4.79 -7.29 -1.96
N VAL A 65 3.52 -7.46 -2.33
CA VAL A 65 2.78 -6.45 -3.08
C VAL A 65 1.50 -6.09 -2.31
N PHE A 66 1.04 -4.85 -2.50
CA PHE A 66 -0.21 -4.37 -1.93
C PHE A 66 -1.30 -4.43 -3.00
N VAL A 67 -2.23 -5.37 -2.85
CA VAL A 67 -3.32 -5.57 -3.79
C VAL A 67 -4.45 -4.62 -3.41
N VAL A 68 -4.52 -3.46 -4.06
CA VAL A 68 -5.47 -2.41 -3.74
C VAL A 68 -6.91 -2.83 -4.03
N GLU A 69 -7.83 -2.50 -3.11
CA GLU A 69 -9.25 -2.82 -3.24
C GLU A 69 -10.11 -1.58 -3.43
N SER A 70 -9.99 -0.58 -2.57
CA SER A 70 -10.81 0.62 -2.66
C SER A 70 -10.12 1.82 -2.04
N LYS A 71 -10.54 3.02 -2.47
CA LYS A 71 -10.04 4.26 -1.90
C LYS A 71 -10.77 4.55 -0.59
N ILE A 72 -10.02 4.97 0.42
CA ILE A 72 -10.57 5.35 1.71
C ILE A 72 -11.02 6.81 1.63
N THR A 73 -12.27 7.06 2.04
CA THR A 73 -12.85 8.41 2.01
C THR A 73 -13.12 8.97 3.41
N HIS A 74 -12.81 8.21 4.45
CA HIS A 74 -12.96 8.64 5.84
C HIS A 74 -11.59 8.87 6.48
N PRO A 75 -11.50 9.62 7.60
CA PRO A 75 -10.21 9.86 8.24
C PRO A 75 -9.52 8.57 8.69
N VAL A 76 -8.22 8.51 8.44
CA VAL A 76 -7.36 7.40 8.86
C VAL A 76 -6.11 7.99 9.49
N GLU A 77 -5.33 7.14 10.16
CA GLU A 77 -4.05 7.54 10.71
C GLU A 77 -3.11 7.96 9.57
N GLU A 78 -2.52 9.14 9.68
CA GLU A 78 -1.62 9.65 8.66
C GLU A 78 -0.33 8.85 8.57
N ILE A 79 0.07 8.54 7.33
CA ILE A 79 1.33 7.87 7.02
C ILE A 79 2.19 8.87 6.27
N PRO A 80 3.32 9.34 6.83
CA PRO A 80 4.17 10.32 6.13
C PRO A 80 4.84 9.69 4.92
N LEU A 81 4.92 10.44 3.81
CA LEU A 81 5.59 10.01 2.59
C LEU A 81 7.05 10.47 2.53
N ASP A 82 7.37 11.54 3.22
CA ASP A 82 8.68 12.19 3.17
C ASP A 82 9.73 11.58 4.09
N ARG A 83 9.40 10.51 4.81
CA ARG A 83 10.29 9.88 5.78
C ARG A 83 10.82 8.51 5.39
N ILE A 84 10.55 8.11 4.17
CA ILE A 84 11.02 6.80 3.67
C ILE A 84 12.31 6.94 2.87
#